data_8f95998f72b04106191f834acf4c3e80
#
_entry.id   8f95998f72b04106191f834acf4c3e80
#
_cell.length_a   1.000
_cell.length_b   1.000
_cell.length_c   1.000
_cell.angle_alpha   90.00
_cell.angle_beta   90.00
_cell.angle_gamma   90.00
#
_symmetry.space_group_name_H-M   'P 1'
#
loop_
_entity.id
_entity.type
_entity.pdbx_description
1 polymer ?
#
loop_
_entity_poly.entity_id
_entity_poly.type
_entity_poly.pdbx_seq_one_letter_code
_entity_poly.pdbx_strand_id
1 'polypeptide(L)'
;MSRLAPPDPTSAEPPPGTSARLTVWVRGRVQGVGFRWFTRARALAIGELKGFVLNLEDGRVQVVAEGPGDRCERLLQWLREGDTPGTVVGVTEIWATPRGGYAAFTIR
;
A
#
# COMPACT_ATOMS: atom_id res chain seq x y z
N MET A 1 -10.66 21.61 -26.39
CA MET A 1 -10.61 20.39 -25.59
C MET A 1 -10.36 20.70 -24.15
N SER A 2 -11.19 20.16 -23.35
CA SER A 2 -11.03 20.32 -21.92
C SER A 2 -9.89 19.45 -21.41
N ARG A 3 -9.17 19.94 -20.45
CA ARG A 3 -8.09 19.21 -19.85
C ARG A 3 -8.35 19.08 -18.36
N LEU A 4 -8.20 17.89 -17.88
CA LEU A 4 -8.34 17.65 -16.46
C LEU A 4 -7.21 18.34 -15.71
N ALA A 5 -7.51 18.84 -14.54
CA ALA A 5 -6.48 19.34 -13.66
C ALA A 5 -5.51 18.22 -13.32
N PRO A 6 -4.22 18.52 -13.17
CA PRO A 6 -3.30 17.48 -12.76
C PRO A 6 -3.70 16.97 -11.39
N PRO A 7 -3.51 15.67 -11.13
CA PRO A 7 -3.83 15.13 -9.82
C PRO A 7 -2.89 15.70 -8.76
N ASP A 8 -3.34 15.64 -7.52
CA ASP A 8 -2.54 16.04 -6.38
C ASP A 8 -1.24 15.23 -6.38
N PRO A 9 -0.07 15.88 -6.30
CA PRO A 9 1.21 15.16 -6.34
C PRO A 9 1.38 14.15 -5.20
N THR A 10 0.68 14.33 -4.07
CA THR A 10 0.80 13.41 -2.95
C THR A 10 -0.11 12.20 -3.07
N SER A 11 -1.06 12.20 -4.02
CA SER A 11 -2.00 11.12 -4.20
C SER A 11 -2.11 10.66 -5.65
N ALA A 12 -1.31 11.23 -6.54
CA ALA A 12 -1.37 10.89 -7.96
C ALA A 12 -0.85 9.49 -8.20
N GLU A 13 -1.67 8.66 -8.82
CA GLU A 13 -1.26 7.33 -9.21
C GLU A 13 -0.35 7.42 -10.43
N PRO A 14 0.82 6.76 -10.42
CA PRO A 14 1.72 6.79 -11.58
C PRO A 14 1.17 5.96 -12.73
N PRO A 15 1.66 6.19 -13.96
CA PRO A 15 1.29 5.33 -15.09
C PRO A 15 1.65 3.88 -14.82
N PRO A 16 0.86 2.93 -15.38
CA PRO A 16 1.17 1.51 -15.25
C PRO A 16 2.57 1.19 -15.76
N GLY A 17 3.26 0.29 -15.06
CA GLY A 17 4.60 -0.12 -15.40
C GLY A 17 5.69 0.79 -14.88
N THR A 18 5.36 2.01 -14.48
CA THR A 18 6.31 2.91 -13.84
C THR A 18 6.48 2.51 -12.39
N SER A 19 7.73 2.44 -11.93
CA SER A 19 7.99 2.16 -10.52
C SER A 19 7.47 3.28 -9.64
N ALA A 20 6.90 2.91 -8.50
CA ALA A 20 6.25 3.84 -7.61
C ALA A 20 6.49 3.45 -6.16
N ARG A 21 6.28 4.40 -5.28
CA ARG A 21 6.19 4.18 -3.83
C ARG A 21 4.76 4.48 -3.41
N LEU A 22 4.13 3.48 -2.85
CA LEU A 22 2.78 3.59 -2.28
C LEU A 22 2.89 3.53 -0.77
N THR A 23 2.34 4.52 -0.10
CA THR A 23 2.19 4.49 1.35
C THR A 23 0.71 4.47 1.66
N VAL A 24 0.30 3.52 2.51
CA VAL A 24 -1.11 3.34 2.85
C VAL A 24 -1.24 3.31 4.37
N TRP A 25 -2.24 4.00 4.88
CA TRP A 25 -2.65 3.91 6.28
C TRP A 25 -4.01 3.26 6.32
N VAL A 26 -4.11 2.15 7.06
CA VAL A 26 -5.34 1.39 7.20
C VAL A 26 -5.87 1.60 8.61
N ARG A 27 -7.12 1.99 8.69
CA ARG A 27 -7.80 2.31 9.94
C ARG A 27 -8.93 1.32 10.16
N GLY A 28 -9.14 0.94 11.42
CA GLY A 28 -10.21 0.03 11.78
C GLY A 28 -9.72 -0.97 12.82
N ARG A 29 -10.36 -2.13 12.85
CA ARG A 29 -9.94 -3.22 13.72
C ARG A 29 -8.93 -4.08 12.95
N VAL A 30 -7.69 -3.59 12.91
CA VAL A 30 -6.66 -4.16 12.04
C VAL A 30 -5.42 -4.64 12.78
N GLN A 31 -5.26 -4.29 14.06
CA GLN A 31 -4.15 -4.82 14.85
C GLN A 31 -4.62 -6.03 15.66
N GLY A 32 -3.71 -6.97 15.90
CA GLY A 32 -4.02 -8.15 16.69
C GLY A 32 -4.84 -9.20 15.95
N VAL A 33 -5.02 -9.06 14.63
CA VAL A 33 -5.82 -9.99 13.82
C VAL A 33 -5.01 -10.65 12.71
N GLY A 34 -3.67 -10.48 12.71
CA GLY A 34 -2.81 -11.04 11.67
C GLY A 34 -2.73 -10.20 10.41
N PHE A 35 -3.17 -8.95 10.47
CA PHE A 35 -3.25 -8.08 9.30
C PHE A 35 -1.88 -7.91 8.62
N ARG A 36 -0.81 -7.71 9.41
CA ARG A 36 0.54 -7.54 8.85
C ARG A 36 1.01 -8.80 8.12
N TRP A 37 0.72 -9.96 8.69
CA TRP A 37 1.10 -11.24 8.08
C TRP A 37 0.38 -11.42 6.74
N PHE A 38 -0.93 -11.18 6.69
CA PHE A 38 -1.72 -11.32 5.47
C PHE A 38 -1.32 -10.28 4.42
N THR A 39 -0.96 -9.06 4.85
CA THR A 39 -0.49 -8.03 3.92
C THR A 39 0.83 -8.45 3.27
N ARG A 40 1.76 -8.97 4.05
CA ARG A 40 3.03 -9.45 3.51
C ARG A 40 2.79 -10.62 2.54
N ALA A 41 1.93 -11.55 2.92
CA ALA A 41 1.61 -12.68 2.06
C ALA A 41 1.02 -12.23 0.73
N ARG A 42 0.13 -11.23 0.77
CA ARG A 42 -0.48 -10.69 -0.45
C ARG A 42 0.57 -9.98 -1.30
N ALA A 43 1.44 -9.19 -0.70
CA ALA A 43 2.51 -8.51 -1.42
C ALA A 43 3.43 -9.52 -2.12
N LEU A 44 3.77 -10.60 -1.44
CA LEU A 44 4.59 -11.66 -2.03
C LEU A 44 3.86 -12.37 -3.17
N ALA A 45 2.57 -12.60 -3.04
CA ALA A 45 1.77 -13.23 -4.08
C ALA A 45 1.65 -12.34 -5.32
N ILE A 46 1.51 -11.02 -5.13
CA ILE A 46 1.49 -10.08 -6.25
C ILE A 46 2.86 -10.06 -6.94
N GLY A 47 3.92 -10.08 -6.17
CA GLY A 47 5.29 -10.13 -6.69
C GLY A 47 5.86 -8.75 -7.01
N GLU A 48 7.19 -8.67 -7.02
CA GLU A 48 7.96 -7.48 -7.39
C GLU A 48 7.74 -6.28 -6.46
N LEU A 49 7.17 -6.50 -5.29
CA LEU A 49 6.97 -5.45 -4.29
C LEU A 49 7.98 -5.60 -3.16
N LYS A 50 8.57 -4.48 -2.76
CA LYS A 50 9.48 -4.38 -1.63
C LYS A 50 8.97 -3.29 -0.69
N GLY A 51 9.28 -3.41 0.57
CA GLY A 51 8.83 -2.42 1.55
C GLY A 51 8.54 -3.07 2.89
N PHE A 52 7.49 -2.59 3.54
CA PHE A 52 7.19 -3.09 4.89
C PHE A 52 5.75 -2.81 5.28
N VAL A 53 5.32 -3.50 6.34
CA VAL A 53 4.05 -3.24 7.01
C VAL A 53 4.31 -3.21 8.51
N LEU A 54 3.73 -2.23 9.19
CA LEU A 54 3.92 -2.08 10.63
C LEU A 54 2.65 -1.57 11.30
N ASN A 55 2.55 -1.83 12.60
CA ASN A 55 1.49 -1.28 13.44
C ASN A 55 1.93 0.08 13.96
N LEU A 56 1.04 1.07 13.88
CA LEU A 56 1.26 2.37 14.50
C LEU A 56 0.68 2.39 15.91
N GLU A 57 1.18 3.30 16.73
CA GLU A 57 0.72 3.39 18.12
C GLU A 57 -0.75 3.78 18.24
N ASP A 58 -1.27 4.49 17.24
CA ASP A 58 -2.67 4.95 17.24
C ASP A 58 -3.66 3.89 16.76
N GLY A 59 -3.20 2.66 16.51
CA GLY A 59 -4.06 1.56 16.09
C GLY A 59 -4.13 1.32 14.60
N ARG A 60 -3.60 2.24 13.80
CA ARG A 60 -3.57 2.04 12.35
C ARG A 60 -2.45 1.09 11.95
N VAL A 61 -2.58 0.53 10.76
CA VAL A 61 -1.50 -0.22 10.11
C VAL A 61 -0.97 0.63 8.96
N GLN A 62 0.34 0.75 8.86
CA GLN A 62 0.99 1.46 7.76
C GLN A 62 1.65 0.45 6.85
N VAL A 63 1.43 0.62 5.54
CA VAL A 63 2.02 -0.22 4.51
C VAL A 63 2.81 0.68 3.58
N VAL A 64 4.05 0.30 3.29
CA VAL A 64 4.86 0.95 2.28
C VAL A 64 5.27 -0.10 1.27
N ALA A 65 4.96 0.13 0.00
CA ALA A 65 5.29 -0.78 -1.08
C ALA A 65 5.95 -0.03 -2.23
N GLU A 66 7.07 -0.56 -2.71
CA GLU A 66 7.76 -0.02 -3.88
C GLU A 66 7.87 -1.10 -4.93
N GLY A 67 7.57 -0.73 -6.17
CA GLY A 67 7.61 -1.62 -7.29
C GLY A 67 6.80 -1.06 -8.46
N PRO A 68 6.50 -1.90 -9.45
CA PRO A 68 5.67 -1.44 -10.57
C PRO A 68 4.33 -0.90 -10.09
N GLY A 69 3.90 0.23 -10.67
CA GLY A 69 2.71 0.92 -10.22
C GLY A 69 1.45 0.05 -10.23
N ASP A 70 1.31 -0.79 -11.26
CA ASP A 70 0.15 -1.68 -11.35
C ASP A 70 0.15 -2.72 -10.23
N ARG A 71 1.32 -3.13 -9.77
CA ARG A 71 1.42 -4.07 -8.65
C ARG A 71 1.11 -3.40 -7.33
N CYS A 72 1.59 -2.18 -7.15
CA CYS A 72 1.21 -1.37 -5.99
C CYS A 72 -0.31 -1.17 -5.96
N GLU A 73 -0.92 -0.91 -7.12
CA GLU A 73 -2.36 -0.72 -7.22
C GLU A 73 -3.13 -1.98 -6.80
N ARG A 74 -2.63 -3.15 -7.19
CA ARG A 74 -3.26 -4.42 -6.77
C ARG A 74 -3.24 -4.58 -5.26
N LEU A 75 -2.14 -4.20 -4.61
CA LEU A 75 -2.06 -4.27 -3.16
C LEU A 75 -3.04 -3.30 -2.52
N LEU A 76 -3.11 -2.08 -3.05
CA LEU A 76 -4.05 -1.07 -2.55
C LEU A 76 -5.50 -1.55 -2.68
N GLN A 77 -5.85 -2.13 -3.81
CA GLN A 77 -7.20 -2.68 -4.05
C GLN A 77 -7.53 -3.74 -3.01
N TRP A 78 -6.59 -4.63 -2.73
CA TRP A 78 -6.82 -5.66 -1.72
C TRP A 78 -7.01 -5.06 -0.32
N LEU A 79 -6.23 -4.04 0.01
CA LEU A 79 -6.36 -3.38 1.30
C LEU A 79 -7.72 -2.71 1.46
N ARG A 80 -8.28 -2.20 0.35
CA ARG A 80 -9.57 -1.51 0.36
C ARG A 80 -10.76 -2.44 0.29
N GLU A 81 -10.69 -3.45 -0.57
CA GLU A 81 -11.86 -4.21 -0.98
C GLU A 81 -11.70 -5.71 -0.81
N GLY A 82 -10.50 -6.18 -0.50
CA GLY A 82 -10.22 -7.59 -0.41
C GLY A 82 -10.69 -8.22 0.89
N ASP A 83 -10.40 -9.50 1.01
CA ASP A 83 -10.74 -10.29 2.19
C ASP A 83 -9.63 -10.13 3.25
N THR A 84 -9.44 -8.91 3.72
CA THR A 84 -8.49 -8.64 4.77
C THR A 84 -9.03 -9.14 6.12
N PRO A 85 -8.14 -9.59 7.03
CA PRO A 85 -8.59 -9.93 8.37
C PRO A 85 -9.03 -8.70 9.14
N GLY A 86 -9.90 -8.89 10.12
CA GLY A 86 -10.41 -7.78 10.92
C GLY A 86 -11.45 -6.98 10.16
N THR A 87 -11.53 -5.69 10.48
CA THR A 87 -12.51 -4.78 9.88
C THR A 87 -11.81 -3.50 9.47
N VAL A 88 -11.81 -3.20 8.18
CA VAL A 88 -11.24 -1.97 7.62
C VAL A 88 -12.35 -0.94 7.52
N VAL A 89 -12.16 0.22 8.16
CA VAL A 89 -13.13 1.32 8.10
C VAL A 89 -12.61 2.51 7.30
N GLY A 90 -11.32 2.56 7.00
CA GLY A 90 -10.79 3.64 6.18
C GLY A 90 -9.40 3.31 5.68
N VAL A 91 -9.10 3.77 4.47
CA VAL A 91 -7.80 3.60 3.82
C VAL A 91 -7.40 4.93 3.21
N THR A 92 -6.21 5.39 3.56
CA THR A 92 -5.63 6.61 3.00
C THR A 92 -4.35 6.24 2.27
N GLU A 93 -4.14 6.81 1.09
CA GLU A 93 -2.99 6.48 0.25
C GLU A 93 -2.22 7.73 -0.14
N ILE A 94 -0.92 7.56 -0.33
CA ILE A 94 -0.04 8.57 -0.93
C ILE A 94 0.86 7.85 -1.93
N TRP A 95 0.99 8.43 -3.12
CA TRP A 95 1.89 7.95 -4.15
C TRP A 95 3.10 8.85 -4.26
N ALA A 96 4.26 8.24 -4.50
CA ALA A 96 5.52 8.97 -4.59
C ALA A 96 6.53 8.20 -5.45
N THR A 97 7.68 8.81 -5.67
CA THR A 97 8.80 8.17 -6.35
C THR A 97 9.47 7.17 -5.39
N PRO A 98 9.91 6.01 -5.88
CA PRO A 98 10.62 5.06 -5.03
C PRO A 98 11.87 5.65 -4.41
N ARG A 99 12.14 5.28 -3.18
CA ARG A 99 13.36 5.68 -2.47
C ARG A 99 14.43 4.61 -2.55
N GLY A 100 14.03 3.35 -2.74
CA GLY A 100 14.94 2.22 -2.74
C GLY A 100 15.36 1.81 -1.33
N GLY A 101 16.33 0.92 -1.26
CA GLY A 101 16.87 0.51 0.03
C GLY A 101 16.21 -0.69 0.65
N TYR A 102 15.15 -1.23 0.04
CA TYR A 102 14.47 -2.41 0.55
C TYR A 102 14.94 -3.64 -0.21
N ALA A 103 15.32 -4.67 0.51
CA ALA A 103 15.72 -5.95 -0.10
C ALA A 103 14.51 -6.87 -0.32
N ALA A 104 13.44 -6.69 0.46
CA ALA A 104 12.29 -7.57 0.44
C ALA A 104 11.09 -6.82 1.00
N PHE A 105 9.94 -7.49 1.07
CA PHE A 105 8.77 -6.99 1.78
C PHE A 105 8.76 -7.63 3.17
N THR A 106 8.81 -6.81 4.20
CA THR A 106 9.00 -7.30 5.57
C THR A 106 7.92 -6.80 6.51
N ILE A 107 7.76 -7.52 7.62
CA ILE A 107 6.92 -7.09 8.74
C ILE A 107 7.80 -6.38 9.76
N ARG A 108 7.36 -5.24 10.20
CA ARG A 108 8.06 -4.48 11.24
C ARG A 108 7.23 -4.33 12.50
#